data_335d19a6ceef47d79b4ca9a758d31799
#
_entry.id   335d19a6ceef47d79b4ca9a758d31799
#
_cell.length_a   1.000
_cell.length_b   1.000
_cell.length_c   1.000
_cell.angle_alpha   90.00
_cell.angle_beta   90.00
_cell.angle_gamma   90.00
#
_symmetry.space_group_name_H-M   'P 1'
#
loop_
_entity.id
_entity.type
_entity.pdbx_description
1 polymer ?
#
loop_
_entity_poly.entity_id
_entity_poly.type
_entity_poly.pdbx_seq_one_letter_code
_entity_poly.pdbx_strand_id
1 'polypeptide(L)'
;TLVGTFVFSQNISVEKFRCIEEDISARTSKIKDMNGELCALIIVNTPVQGFEFSVANIEKTEQKTGEIWLFVSPGTRFITLKHRDLGSLRNYNFPQSIESGKTYEMVLRTAKITQIVEENITDQYLIIRSNTPEAKIFINDEYVGKNNAQKYLPLFEEHSYRVEAPLYHTKSG
;
A
#
# COMPACT_ATOMS: atom_id res chain seq x y z
N THR A 1 9.77 -25.36 9.20
CA THR A 1 8.56 -24.89 8.52
C THR A 1 8.08 -23.63 9.24
N LEU A 2 8.46 -22.46 8.72
CA LEU A 2 8.02 -21.18 9.27
C LEU A 2 6.65 -20.88 8.63
N VAL A 3 5.60 -20.92 9.44
CA VAL A 3 4.26 -20.48 9.03
C VAL A 3 4.24 -18.97 9.20
N GLY A 4 4.39 -18.25 8.09
CA GLY A 4 4.24 -16.80 8.07
C GLY A 4 2.78 -16.42 8.34
N THR A 5 2.53 -15.79 9.47
CA THR A 5 1.23 -15.20 9.79
C THR A 5 1.08 -13.93 8.95
N PHE A 6 0.23 -13.96 7.94
CA PHE A 6 -0.16 -12.76 7.20
C PHE A 6 -1.03 -11.88 8.10
N VAL A 7 -0.45 -10.83 8.64
CA VAL A 7 -1.22 -9.76 9.28
C VAL A 7 -1.75 -8.86 8.18
N PHE A 8 -3.03 -9.00 7.86
CA PHE A 8 -3.72 -8.02 7.01
C PHE A 8 -3.89 -6.73 7.82
N SER A 9 -2.99 -5.79 7.61
CA SER A 9 -3.19 -4.43 8.10
C SER A 9 -4.31 -3.77 7.30
N GLN A 10 -5.27 -3.14 7.97
CA GLN A 10 -6.31 -2.36 7.33
C GLN A 10 -5.67 -1.14 6.67
N ASN A 11 -5.76 -1.06 5.35
CA ASN A 11 -5.17 0.03 4.56
C ASN A 11 -6.17 1.14 4.26
N ILE A 12 -7.37 1.05 4.81
CA ILE A 12 -8.45 2.02 4.65
C ILE A 12 -8.73 2.63 6.02
N SER A 13 -8.64 3.95 6.11
CA SER A 13 -9.06 4.70 7.29
C SER A 13 -9.84 5.95 6.88
N VAL A 14 -10.71 6.43 7.75
CA VAL A 14 -11.39 7.71 7.56
C VAL A 14 -10.53 8.78 8.24
N GLU A 15 -10.01 9.69 7.43
CA GLU A 15 -9.18 10.81 7.90
C GLU A 15 -10.05 11.93 8.46
N LYS A 16 -11.22 12.16 7.83
CA LYS A 16 -12.13 13.24 8.20
C LYS A 16 -13.56 12.83 7.94
N PHE A 17 -14.43 13.17 8.87
CA PHE A 17 -15.89 13.09 8.71
C PHE A 17 -16.54 14.33 9.32
N ARG A 18 -17.34 15.05 8.53
CA ARG A 18 -18.05 16.27 8.99
C ARG A 18 -19.33 16.50 8.22
N CYS A 19 -20.27 17.20 8.83
CA CYS A 19 -21.41 17.78 8.14
C CYS A 19 -20.97 19.04 7.38
N ILE A 20 -21.49 19.22 6.17
CA ILE A 20 -21.31 20.44 5.36
C ILE A 20 -22.63 21.21 5.43
N GLU A 21 -22.75 22.11 6.40
CA GLU A 21 -24.00 22.80 6.73
C GLU A 21 -24.60 23.61 5.54
N GLU A 22 -23.74 24.16 4.70
CA GLU A 22 -24.15 25.01 3.56
C GLU A 22 -24.46 24.19 2.29
N ASP A 23 -24.14 22.89 2.28
CA ASP A 23 -24.37 22.03 1.11
C ASP A 23 -25.83 21.54 1.09
N ILE A 24 -26.53 21.85 0.01
CA ILE A 24 -27.92 21.51 -0.20
C ILE A 24 -28.10 20.29 -1.13
N SER A 25 -27.03 19.63 -1.53
CA SER A 25 -27.04 18.54 -2.53
C SER A 25 -27.95 17.38 -2.13
N ALA A 26 -27.99 17.04 -0.84
CA ALA A 26 -28.88 16.01 -0.32
C ALA A 26 -30.37 16.38 -0.58
N ARG A 27 -30.74 17.64 -0.37
CA ARG A 27 -32.11 18.14 -0.55
C ARG A 27 -32.48 18.28 -2.02
N THR A 28 -31.54 18.75 -2.85
CA THR A 28 -31.79 18.95 -4.28
C THR A 28 -31.88 17.63 -5.05
N SER A 29 -31.20 16.60 -4.60
CA SER A 29 -31.29 15.24 -5.17
C SER A 29 -32.64 14.58 -4.96
N LYS A 30 -33.40 14.97 -3.96
CA LYS A 30 -34.78 14.50 -3.62
C LYS A 30 -34.89 12.98 -3.48
N ILE A 31 -33.77 12.30 -3.15
CA ILE A 31 -33.78 10.85 -2.91
C ILE A 31 -34.37 10.59 -1.54
N LYS A 32 -35.33 9.67 -1.48
CA LYS A 32 -36.05 9.29 -0.27
C LYS A 32 -35.78 7.84 0.08
N ASP A 33 -35.82 7.55 1.35
CA ASP A 33 -35.75 6.18 1.85
C ASP A 33 -37.13 5.48 1.78
N MET A 34 -37.19 4.24 2.23
CA MET A 34 -38.41 3.43 2.23
C MET A 34 -39.50 4.02 3.10
N ASN A 35 -39.20 4.90 4.07
CA ASN A 35 -40.16 5.59 4.94
C ASN A 35 -40.65 6.91 4.34
N GLY A 36 -40.11 7.30 3.17
CA GLY A 36 -40.46 8.56 2.53
C GLY A 36 -39.67 9.77 3.07
N GLU A 37 -38.71 9.56 3.95
CA GLU A 37 -37.81 10.61 4.44
C GLU A 37 -36.70 10.92 3.44
N LEU A 38 -36.28 12.20 3.39
CA LEU A 38 -35.14 12.56 2.57
C LEU A 38 -33.85 11.87 3.08
N CYS A 39 -33.15 11.20 2.18
CA CYS A 39 -31.86 10.64 2.51
C CYS A 39 -30.83 11.71 2.87
N ALA A 40 -29.90 11.37 3.72
CA ALA A 40 -28.65 12.09 3.85
C ALA A 40 -27.73 11.73 2.69
N LEU A 41 -26.87 12.65 2.31
CA LEU A 41 -25.81 12.43 1.32
C LEU A 41 -24.47 12.37 2.04
N ILE A 42 -23.72 11.28 1.83
CA ILE A 42 -22.31 11.18 2.23
C ILE A 42 -21.45 11.25 0.97
N ILE A 43 -20.68 12.33 0.85
CA ILE A 43 -19.70 12.51 -0.23
C ILE A 43 -18.40 11.90 0.24
N VAL A 44 -18.04 10.76 -0.34
CA VAL A 44 -16.79 10.05 -0.04
C VAL A 44 -15.71 10.51 -0.99
N ASN A 45 -14.76 11.28 -0.47
CA ASN A 45 -13.60 11.76 -1.22
C ASN A 45 -12.49 10.72 -1.18
N THR A 46 -12.12 10.19 -2.34
CA THR A 46 -11.06 9.19 -2.49
C THR A 46 -10.43 9.28 -3.89
N PRO A 47 -9.08 9.23 -3.98
CA PRO A 47 -8.40 9.16 -5.27
C PRO A 47 -8.45 7.75 -5.90
N VAL A 48 -8.90 6.75 -5.14
CA VAL A 48 -8.92 5.35 -5.54
C VAL A 48 -10.33 4.95 -5.91
N GLN A 49 -10.49 4.27 -7.04
CA GLN A 49 -11.77 3.71 -7.50
C GLN A 49 -11.94 2.26 -7.05
N GLY A 50 -13.16 1.74 -7.11
CA GLY A 50 -13.43 0.33 -6.80
C GLY A 50 -13.79 0.06 -5.35
N PHE A 51 -14.22 1.09 -4.61
CA PHE A 51 -14.82 0.90 -3.31
C PHE A 51 -16.23 0.33 -3.41
N GLU A 52 -16.50 -0.65 -2.57
CA GLU A 52 -17.83 -1.18 -2.29
C GLU A 52 -18.25 -0.75 -0.89
N PHE A 53 -19.48 -0.31 -0.75
CA PHE A 53 -20.05 0.14 0.51
C PHE A 53 -21.17 -0.79 0.95
N SER A 54 -21.18 -1.12 2.22
CA SER A 54 -22.22 -1.93 2.82
C SER A 54 -22.70 -1.25 4.09
N VAL A 55 -23.95 -0.88 4.08
CA VAL A 55 -24.71 -0.35 5.22
C VAL A 55 -26.13 -0.86 5.11
N ALA A 56 -26.87 -0.88 6.20
CA ALA A 56 -28.22 -1.44 6.22
C ALA A 56 -29.17 -0.79 5.21
N ASN A 57 -28.98 0.51 4.91
CA ASN A 57 -29.92 1.30 4.11
C ASN A 57 -29.19 2.31 3.22
N ILE A 58 -28.45 1.82 2.19
CA ILE A 58 -28.02 2.66 1.07
C ILE A 58 -29.10 2.61 0.01
N GLU A 59 -29.73 3.74 -0.26
CA GLU A 59 -30.80 3.84 -1.26
C GLU A 59 -30.23 4.05 -2.67
N LYS A 60 -29.08 4.75 -2.76
CA LYS A 60 -28.42 5.00 -4.05
C LYS A 60 -26.93 5.25 -3.86
N THR A 61 -26.14 4.81 -4.82
CA THR A 61 -24.71 5.13 -4.96
C THR A 61 -24.47 5.74 -6.34
N GLU A 62 -23.75 6.87 -6.39
CA GLU A 62 -23.32 7.51 -7.64
C GLU A 62 -21.80 7.67 -7.65
N GLN A 63 -21.16 7.23 -8.73
CA GLN A 63 -19.72 7.42 -8.93
C GLN A 63 -19.48 8.72 -9.68
N LYS A 64 -18.58 9.56 -9.13
CA LYS A 64 -18.13 10.80 -9.75
C LYS A 64 -16.60 10.83 -9.80
N THR A 65 -16.04 11.80 -10.51
CA THR A 65 -14.58 11.92 -10.58
C THR A 65 -14.02 12.36 -9.23
N GLY A 66 -13.29 11.45 -8.56
CA GLY A 66 -12.69 11.71 -7.24
C GLY A 66 -13.66 11.63 -6.06
N GLU A 67 -14.94 11.38 -6.30
CA GLU A 67 -15.98 11.33 -5.29
C GLU A 67 -16.94 10.17 -5.50
N ILE A 68 -17.47 9.63 -4.42
CA ILE A 68 -18.55 8.66 -4.44
C ILE A 68 -19.68 9.21 -3.57
N TRP A 69 -20.85 9.34 -4.14
CA TRP A 69 -22.01 9.86 -3.46
C TRP A 69 -22.87 8.71 -2.95
N LEU A 70 -23.08 8.66 -1.66
CA LEU A 70 -23.88 7.64 -0.99
C LEU A 70 -25.13 8.30 -0.36
N PHE A 71 -26.29 7.91 -0.83
CA PHE A 71 -27.56 8.33 -0.24
C PHE A 71 -27.99 7.27 0.77
N VAL A 72 -28.02 7.65 2.04
CA VAL A 72 -28.29 6.76 3.16
C VAL A 72 -29.51 7.26 3.96
N SER A 73 -30.25 6.31 4.55
CA SER A 73 -31.39 6.67 5.44
C SER A 73 -30.90 7.45 6.65
N PRO A 74 -31.66 8.44 7.12
CA PRO A 74 -31.44 9.12 8.40
C PRO A 74 -31.29 8.13 9.55
N GLY A 75 -30.46 8.44 10.53
CA GLY A 75 -30.21 7.57 11.68
C GLY A 75 -29.25 6.42 11.42
N THR A 76 -28.67 6.32 10.22
CA THR A 76 -27.59 5.38 9.93
C THR A 76 -26.40 5.64 10.88
N ARG A 77 -25.89 4.59 11.54
CA ARG A 77 -24.88 4.73 12.59
C ARG A 77 -23.48 4.31 12.14
N PHE A 78 -23.38 3.34 11.25
CA PHE A 78 -22.10 2.78 10.81
C PHE A 78 -22.13 2.41 9.32
N ILE A 79 -20.95 2.29 8.75
CA ILE A 79 -20.74 1.87 7.37
C ILE A 79 -19.54 0.91 7.29
N THR A 80 -19.60 -0.04 6.38
CA THR A 80 -18.47 -0.90 6.02
C THR A 80 -18.02 -0.55 4.62
N LEU A 81 -16.72 -0.31 4.47
CA LEU A 81 -16.06 -0.05 3.20
C LEU A 81 -15.20 -1.24 2.83
N LYS A 82 -15.23 -1.65 1.58
CA LYS A 82 -14.39 -2.73 1.04
C LYS A 82 -13.70 -2.24 -0.22
N HIS A 83 -12.49 -2.70 -0.41
CA HIS A 83 -11.75 -2.51 -1.66
C HIS A 83 -10.91 -3.75 -1.92
N ARG A 84 -10.85 -4.18 -3.19
CA ARG A 84 -10.20 -5.43 -3.57
C ARG A 84 -8.75 -5.51 -3.09
N ASP A 85 -7.98 -4.44 -3.27
CA ASP A 85 -6.53 -4.41 -3.02
C ASP A 85 -6.16 -3.79 -1.67
N LEU A 86 -7.08 -3.03 -1.05
CA LEU A 86 -6.84 -2.30 0.20
C LEU A 86 -7.49 -2.96 1.42
N GLY A 87 -8.25 -4.05 1.21
CA GLY A 87 -8.96 -4.74 2.28
C GLY A 87 -10.28 -4.09 2.67
N SER A 88 -10.63 -4.10 3.95
CA SER A 88 -11.92 -3.60 4.41
C SER A 88 -11.82 -2.83 5.73
N LEU A 89 -12.57 -1.74 5.84
CA LEU A 89 -12.85 -1.04 7.08
C LEU A 89 -14.28 -1.41 7.50
N ARG A 90 -14.41 -2.25 8.53
CA ARG A 90 -15.70 -2.77 8.99
C ARG A 90 -16.27 -1.91 10.09
N ASN A 91 -17.61 -1.70 10.02
CA ASN A 91 -18.38 -1.04 11.06
C ASN A 91 -17.79 0.29 11.52
N TYR A 92 -17.37 1.13 10.57
CA TYR A 92 -16.97 2.49 10.92
C TYR A 92 -18.17 3.24 11.48
N ASN A 93 -18.11 3.61 12.76
CA ASN A 93 -19.15 4.39 13.41
C ASN A 93 -19.00 5.86 13.06
N PHE A 94 -20.09 6.47 12.59
CA PHE A 94 -20.10 7.91 12.35
C PHE A 94 -19.95 8.68 13.67
N PRO A 95 -19.07 9.68 13.73
CA PRO A 95 -18.83 10.45 14.95
C PRO A 95 -19.98 11.39 15.32
N GLN A 96 -20.94 11.53 14.43
CA GLN A 96 -22.16 12.35 14.59
C GLN A 96 -23.37 11.68 13.97
N SER A 97 -24.55 12.10 14.38
CA SER A 97 -25.80 11.58 13.84
C SER A 97 -25.99 11.96 12.37
N ILE A 98 -26.46 10.99 11.59
CA ILE A 98 -26.82 11.21 10.18
C ILE A 98 -28.26 11.68 10.13
N GLU A 99 -28.47 12.94 9.72
CA GLU A 99 -29.78 13.60 9.72
C GLU A 99 -30.35 13.72 8.31
N SER A 100 -31.67 13.73 8.22
CA SER A 100 -32.42 13.85 6.95
C SER A 100 -32.05 15.11 6.18
N GLY A 101 -31.76 14.96 4.89
CA GLY A 101 -31.48 16.06 3.96
C GLY A 101 -30.19 16.84 4.24
N LYS A 102 -29.30 16.31 5.09
CA LYS A 102 -27.98 16.89 5.31
C LYS A 102 -26.92 16.22 4.44
N THR A 103 -25.88 16.99 4.11
CA THR A 103 -24.72 16.52 3.35
C THR A 103 -23.52 16.39 4.27
N TYR A 104 -22.80 15.29 4.15
CA TYR A 104 -21.60 14.96 4.93
C TYR A 104 -20.40 14.71 4.00
N GLU A 105 -19.24 15.14 4.42
CA GLU A 105 -17.96 14.82 3.77
C GLU A 105 -17.26 13.69 4.54
N MET A 106 -16.84 12.67 3.81
CA MET A 106 -15.97 11.60 4.31
C MET A 106 -14.70 11.56 3.47
N VAL A 107 -13.56 11.84 4.07
CA VAL A 107 -12.26 11.76 3.39
C VAL A 107 -11.59 10.44 3.76
N LEU A 108 -11.29 9.61 2.76
CA LEU A 108 -10.61 8.35 2.96
C LEU A 108 -9.09 8.51 2.80
N ARG A 109 -8.36 7.98 3.76
CA ARG A 109 -6.93 7.75 3.65
C ARG A 109 -6.69 6.31 3.24
N THR A 110 -6.03 6.13 2.11
CA THR A 110 -5.65 4.83 1.59
C THR A 110 -4.12 4.75 1.61
N ALA A 111 -3.56 3.87 2.43
CA ALA A 111 -2.14 3.56 2.38
C ALA A 111 -1.94 2.37 1.44
N LYS A 112 -1.19 2.54 0.35
CA LYS A 112 -0.56 1.39 -0.29
C LYS A 112 0.51 0.91 0.66
N ILE A 113 0.30 -0.26 1.27
CA ILE A 113 1.43 -0.98 1.85
C ILE A 113 2.24 -1.46 0.63
N THR A 114 3.34 -0.77 0.36
CA THR A 114 4.45 -1.43 -0.29
C THR A 114 4.90 -2.44 0.77
N GLN A 115 4.57 -3.72 0.61
CA GLN A 115 5.30 -4.75 1.32
C GLN A 115 6.76 -4.51 0.91
N ILE A 116 7.54 -3.99 1.85
CA ILE A 116 8.96 -4.24 1.84
C ILE A 116 9.01 -5.73 2.14
N VAL A 117 9.04 -6.55 1.10
CA VAL A 117 9.58 -7.89 1.20
C VAL A 117 11.01 -7.59 1.62
N GLU A 118 11.33 -7.76 2.89
CA GLU A 118 12.70 -7.99 3.29
C GLU A 118 13.05 -9.29 2.58
N GLU A 119 13.52 -9.18 1.34
CA GLU A 119 14.32 -10.23 0.75
C GLU A 119 15.48 -10.36 1.73
N ASN A 120 15.52 -11.45 2.45
CA ASN A 120 16.73 -11.87 3.14
C ASN A 120 17.74 -12.04 2.02
N ILE A 121 18.51 -10.97 1.76
CA ILE A 121 19.62 -11.01 0.82
C ILE A 121 20.64 -11.93 1.47
N THR A 122 20.62 -13.19 1.08
CA THR A 122 21.55 -14.23 1.56
C THR A 122 22.84 -14.22 0.78
N ASP A 123 22.85 -13.56 -0.38
CA ASP A 123 23.95 -13.58 -1.32
C ASP A 123 24.18 -12.19 -1.91
N GLN A 124 25.43 -11.90 -2.27
CA GLN A 124 25.84 -10.66 -2.92
C GLN A 124 26.96 -10.88 -3.94
N TYR A 125 27.17 -9.89 -4.82
CA TYR A 125 28.30 -9.90 -5.74
C TYR A 125 29.55 -9.34 -5.08
N LEU A 126 30.63 -10.15 -5.06
CA LEU A 126 31.99 -9.65 -4.83
C LEU A 126 32.56 -9.24 -6.17
N ILE A 127 32.96 -7.97 -6.30
CA ILE A 127 33.58 -7.41 -7.50
C ILE A 127 35.01 -7.01 -7.18
N ILE A 128 35.97 -7.59 -7.90
CA ILE A 128 37.41 -7.27 -7.78
C ILE A 128 37.89 -6.69 -9.09
N ARG A 129 38.52 -5.52 -9.04
CA ARG A 129 39.08 -4.84 -10.19
C ARG A 129 40.58 -4.57 -9.95
N SER A 130 41.40 -4.87 -10.95
CA SER A 130 42.82 -4.59 -10.95
C SER A 130 43.20 -3.72 -12.16
N ASN A 131 43.96 -2.66 -11.92
CA ASN A 131 44.53 -1.82 -12.97
C ASN A 131 45.85 -2.38 -13.53
N THR A 132 46.34 -3.50 -12.95
CA THR A 132 47.56 -4.15 -13.40
C THR A 132 47.28 -5.02 -14.63
N PRO A 133 47.99 -4.85 -15.74
CA PRO A 133 47.82 -5.68 -16.93
C PRO A 133 47.95 -7.18 -16.60
N GLU A 134 47.14 -8.01 -17.22
CA GLU A 134 47.17 -9.46 -17.11
C GLU A 134 46.99 -10.02 -15.67
N ALA A 135 46.46 -9.23 -14.74
CA ALA A 135 46.19 -9.66 -13.37
C ALA A 135 45.13 -10.78 -13.34
N LYS A 136 45.50 -11.94 -12.83
CA LYS A 136 44.59 -13.06 -12.58
C LYS A 136 43.92 -12.89 -11.23
N ILE A 137 42.61 -13.07 -11.20
CA ILE A 137 41.80 -12.93 -9.98
C ILE A 137 41.27 -14.29 -9.60
N PHE A 138 41.43 -14.65 -8.33
CA PHE A 138 40.94 -15.87 -7.71
C PHE A 138 40.02 -15.46 -6.53
N ILE A 139 38.92 -16.14 -6.37
CA ILE A 139 38.02 -16.00 -5.23
C ILE A 139 37.77 -17.39 -4.66
N ASN A 140 38.01 -17.58 -3.37
CA ASN A 140 38.00 -18.89 -2.71
C ASN A 140 38.85 -19.94 -3.48
N ASP A 141 40.07 -19.54 -3.87
CA ASP A 141 41.05 -20.30 -4.67
C ASP A 141 40.60 -20.70 -6.09
N GLU A 142 39.40 -20.31 -6.51
CA GLU A 142 38.91 -20.53 -7.86
C GLU A 142 39.27 -19.35 -8.77
N TYR A 143 39.82 -19.63 -9.97
CA TYR A 143 40.08 -18.60 -10.98
C TYR A 143 38.78 -18.03 -11.53
N VAL A 144 38.58 -16.73 -11.37
CA VAL A 144 37.33 -16.05 -11.76
C VAL A 144 37.45 -15.15 -12.98
N GLY A 145 38.65 -14.61 -13.24
CA GLY A 145 38.86 -13.75 -14.40
C GLY A 145 40.18 -12.97 -14.39
N LYS A 146 40.37 -12.14 -15.43
CA LYS A 146 41.51 -11.22 -15.57
C LYS A 146 41.05 -9.78 -15.40
N ASN A 147 41.83 -8.98 -14.67
CA ASN A 147 41.64 -7.54 -14.46
C ASN A 147 40.31 -7.12 -13.82
N ASN A 148 39.24 -7.77 -14.18
CA ASN A 148 37.91 -7.56 -13.61
C ASN A 148 37.23 -8.91 -13.43
N ALA A 149 36.78 -9.20 -12.22
CA ALA A 149 36.07 -10.42 -11.89
C ALA A 149 34.90 -10.10 -10.93
N GLN A 150 33.82 -10.84 -11.10
CA GLN A 150 32.68 -10.81 -10.17
C GLN A 150 32.21 -12.22 -9.90
N LYS A 151 31.86 -12.49 -8.66
CA LYS A 151 31.30 -13.78 -8.24
C LYS A 151 30.17 -13.54 -7.25
N TYR A 152 29.09 -14.30 -7.39
CA TYR A 152 27.96 -14.30 -6.49
C TYR A 152 28.29 -15.21 -5.30
N LEU A 153 28.24 -14.68 -4.08
CA LEU A 153 28.73 -15.35 -2.87
C LEU A 153 27.75 -15.15 -1.70
N PRO A 154 27.62 -16.12 -0.79
CA PRO A 154 26.85 -15.97 0.43
C PRO A 154 27.32 -14.78 1.28
N LEU A 155 26.39 -13.98 1.80
CA LEU A 155 26.66 -12.72 2.49
C LEU A 155 27.31 -12.91 3.87
N PHE A 156 27.05 -14.02 4.55
CA PHE A 156 27.45 -14.26 5.93
C PHE A 156 28.57 -15.30 6.09
N GLU A 157 29.28 -15.58 4.99
CA GLU A 157 30.44 -16.48 4.98
C GLU A 157 31.73 -15.69 4.77
N GLU A 158 32.84 -16.19 5.28
CA GLU A 158 34.15 -15.63 5.00
C GLU A 158 34.64 -16.06 3.61
N HIS A 159 35.07 -15.10 2.80
CA HIS A 159 35.53 -15.32 1.45
C HIS A 159 36.97 -14.78 1.30
N SER A 160 37.82 -15.59 0.70
CA SER A 160 39.19 -15.19 0.39
C SER A 160 39.30 -14.72 -1.06
N TYR A 161 40.22 -13.80 -1.29
CA TYR A 161 40.59 -13.43 -2.64
C TYR A 161 42.11 -13.38 -2.82
N ARG A 162 42.58 -13.60 -4.06
CA ARG A 162 43.97 -13.51 -4.44
C ARG A 162 44.10 -12.92 -5.84
N VAL A 163 44.98 -11.91 -5.98
CA VAL A 163 45.28 -11.26 -7.26
C VAL A 163 46.75 -11.49 -7.58
N GLU A 164 47.03 -12.12 -8.70
CA GLU A 164 48.34 -12.42 -9.20
C GLU A 164 48.62 -11.72 -10.54
N ALA A 165 49.76 -11.06 -10.67
CA ALA A 165 50.18 -10.45 -11.92
C ALA A 165 51.67 -10.70 -12.17
N PRO A 166 52.10 -10.88 -13.44
CA PRO A 166 53.50 -11.02 -13.76
C PRO A 166 54.31 -9.80 -13.26
N LEU A 167 55.44 -10.04 -12.63
CA LEU A 167 56.36 -9.02 -12.09
C LEU A 167 55.85 -8.21 -10.90
N TYR A 168 54.73 -8.60 -10.30
CA TYR A 168 54.14 -7.95 -9.10
C TYR A 168 54.00 -8.94 -7.93
N HIS A 169 54.06 -8.41 -6.72
CA HIS A 169 53.75 -9.23 -5.56
C HIS A 169 52.28 -9.61 -5.50
N THR A 170 51.99 -10.86 -5.18
CA THR A 170 50.63 -11.34 -4.98
C THR A 170 49.94 -10.60 -3.81
N LYS A 171 48.73 -10.15 -4.00
CA LYS A 171 47.89 -9.56 -2.96
C LYS A 171 46.75 -10.48 -2.64
N SER A 172 46.49 -10.70 -1.35
CA SER A 172 45.40 -11.51 -0.83
C SER A 172 44.71 -10.82 0.33
N GLY A 173 43.48 -11.22 0.61
CA GLY A 173 42.68 -10.78 1.72
C GLY A 173 41.44 -11.67 1.90
#